data_7ca1a5a0895d3a8ebdaf61570d1696cb
#
_entry.id   7ca1a5a0895d3a8ebdaf61570d1696cb
#
_cell.length_a   1.000
_cell.length_b   1.000
_cell.length_c   1.000
_cell.angle_alpha   90.00
_cell.angle_beta   90.00
_cell.angle_gamma   90.00
#
_symmetry.space_group_name_H-M   'P 1'
#
loop_
_entity.id
_entity.type
_entity.pdbx_description
1 polymer ?
#
loop_
_entity_poly.entity_id
_entity_poly.type
_entity_poly.pdbx_seq_one_letter_code
_entity_poly.pdbx_strand_id
1 'polypeptide(L)'
;MSRSTRRGPRFSFPLVGTALLAGTLSGCGGAEVAVVDDVTVLIGARSGSGMDALLPGRLAVVDGCLGLDYEDGAVAYVVIWPHGTEVVRDSPLTLALPDGEEYQFGDQLQVGGGESSSPTAGGIDVEQECPGAAIWLGSD
;
A
#
# COMPACT_ATOMS: atom_id res chain seq x y z
N MET A 1 -4.88 -10.83 -77.81
CA MET A 1 -4.47 -11.41 -76.54
C MET A 1 -4.54 -10.35 -75.46
N SER A 2 -5.61 -10.39 -74.70
CA SER A 2 -5.89 -9.40 -73.65
C SER A 2 -5.42 -9.96 -72.26
N ARG A 3 -4.40 -9.37 -71.68
CA ARG A 3 -4.02 -9.69 -70.31
C ARG A 3 -4.74 -8.75 -69.38
N SER A 4 -5.76 -9.28 -68.69
CA SER A 4 -6.48 -8.58 -67.66
C SER A 4 -5.69 -8.68 -66.34
N THR A 5 -5.11 -7.57 -65.94
CA THR A 5 -4.44 -7.45 -64.64
C THR A 5 -5.49 -7.01 -63.62
N ARG A 6 -6.03 -7.95 -62.86
CA ARG A 6 -6.89 -7.60 -61.71
C ARG A 6 -6.02 -7.14 -60.57
N ARG A 7 -6.04 -5.85 -60.30
CA ARG A 7 -5.54 -5.30 -59.05
C ARG A 7 -6.56 -5.56 -57.95
N GLY A 8 -6.18 -6.38 -56.98
CA GLY A 8 -6.96 -6.59 -55.75
C GLY A 8 -6.88 -5.38 -54.84
N PRO A 9 -7.94 -5.07 -54.12
CA PRO A 9 -7.93 -3.96 -53.17
C PRO A 9 -7.06 -4.30 -51.98
N ARG A 10 -6.12 -3.43 -51.70
CA ARG A 10 -5.35 -3.46 -50.43
C ARG A 10 -6.24 -2.87 -49.36
N PHE A 11 -6.74 -3.74 -48.47
CA PHE A 11 -7.36 -3.30 -47.23
C PHE A 11 -6.25 -2.96 -46.24
N SER A 12 -6.04 -1.67 -46.04
CA SER A 12 -5.24 -1.18 -44.92
C SER A 12 -6.13 -1.15 -43.67
N PHE A 13 -5.90 -2.06 -42.76
CA PHE A 13 -6.51 -1.97 -41.44
C PHE A 13 -5.72 -0.96 -40.60
N PRO A 14 -6.36 0.07 -40.03
CA PRO A 14 -5.71 0.90 -39.06
C PRO A 14 -5.63 0.11 -37.72
N LEU A 15 -4.42 -0.14 -37.25
CA LEU A 15 -4.17 -0.59 -35.92
C LEU A 15 -4.56 0.56 -34.96
N VAL A 16 -5.77 0.44 -34.38
CA VAL A 16 -6.17 1.29 -33.27
C VAL A 16 -5.46 0.74 -32.04
N GLY A 17 -4.33 1.33 -31.72
CA GLY A 17 -3.66 1.08 -30.47
C GLY A 17 -4.49 1.68 -29.33
N THR A 18 -5.22 0.84 -28.63
CA THR A 18 -5.87 1.24 -27.39
C THR A 18 -4.79 1.36 -26.31
N ALA A 19 -4.32 2.58 -26.09
CA ALA A 19 -3.47 2.89 -24.96
C ALA A 19 -4.34 2.81 -23.70
N LEU A 20 -4.20 1.73 -22.94
CA LEU A 20 -4.72 1.64 -21.58
C LEU A 20 -3.87 2.59 -20.72
N LEU A 21 -4.37 3.81 -20.53
CA LEU A 21 -3.89 4.67 -19.45
C LEU A 21 -4.37 4.08 -18.14
N ALA A 22 -3.49 3.35 -17.45
CA ALA A 22 -3.67 3.06 -16.05
C ALA A 22 -3.55 4.40 -15.31
N GLY A 23 -4.68 5.04 -15.09
CA GLY A 23 -4.75 6.25 -14.28
C GLY A 23 -4.48 5.89 -12.84
N THR A 24 -3.29 6.18 -12.35
CA THR A 24 -3.03 6.22 -10.91
C THR A 24 -3.74 7.42 -10.36
N LEU A 25 -4.91 7.19 -9.77
CA LEU A 25 -5.59 8.19 -8.96
C LEU A 25 -4.81 8.36 -7.65
N SER A 26 -3.73 9.12 -7.66
CA SER A 26 -3.10 9.60 -6.44
C SER A 26 -3.95 10.75 -5.90
N GLY A 27 -4.94 10.42 -5.07
CA GLY A 27 -5.65 11.41 -4.29
C GLY A 27 -4.70 12.06 -3.29
N CYS A 28 -4.45 13.37 -3.42
CA CYS A 28 -3.66 14.12 -2.44
C CYS A 28 -4.35 14.07 -1.07
N GLY A 29 -3.71 13.41 -0.08
CA GLY A 29 -4.16 13.35 1.31
C GLY A 29 -5.16 12.24 1.64
N GLY A 30 -5.53 11.38 0.69
CA GLY A 30 -6.40 10.23 0.91
C GLY A 30 -5.70 9.01 1.48
N ALA A 31 -6.47 8.11 2.10
CA ALA A 31 -5.97 6.80 2.53
C ALA A 31 -5.68 5.91 1.32
N GLU A 32 -4.73 5.01 1.47
CA GLU A 32 -4.32 4.07 0.43
C GLU A 32 -4.24 2.65 1.00
N VAL A 33 -4.71 1.68 0.24
CA VAL A 33 -4.55 0.26 0.51
C VAL A 33 -3.80 -0.37 -0.66
N ALA A 34 -2.65 -0.95 -0.40
CA ALA A 34 -1.84 -1.64 -1.40
C ALA A 34 -1.69 -3.11 -1.01
N VAL A 35 -1.61 -3.99 -2.00
CA VAL A 35 -1.30 -5.41 -1.79
C VAL A 35 0.00 -5.73 -2.52
N VAL A 36 0.98 -6.22 -1.78
CA VAL A 36 2.31 -6.55 -2.27
C VAL A 36 2.68 -7.93 -1.75
N ASP A 37 2.91 -8.89 -2.64
CA ASP A 37 3.22 -10.29 -2.29
C ASP A 37 2.25 -10.88 -1.24
N ASP A 38 0.95 -10.73 -1.45
CA ASP A 38 -0.12 -11.16 -0.55
C ASP A 38 -0.15 -10.44 0.81
N VAL A 39 0.63 -9.40 0.99
CA VAL A 39 0.65 -8.57 2.19
C VAL A 39 -0.11 -7.27 1.93
N THR A 40 -1.11 -7.00 2.75
CA THR A 40 -1.88 -5.75 2.67
C THR A 40 -1.16 -4.65 3.45
N VAL A 41 -0.92 -3.52 2.80
CA VAL A 41 -0.30 -2.34 3.39
C VAL A 41 -1.32 -1.22 3.49
N LEU A 42 -1.58 -0.75 4.70
CA LEU A 42 -2.54 0.31 4.98
C LEU A 42 -1.81 1.62 5.21
N ILE A 43 -2.04 2.61 4.37
CA ILE A 43 -1.46 3.94 4.50
C ILE A 43 -2.58 4.92 4.81
N GLY A 44 -2.49 5.59 5.95
CA GLY A 44 -3.53 6.48 6.43
C GLY A 44 -3.66 7.76 5.63
N ALA A 45 -4.84 8.36 5.68
CA ALA A 45 -5.06 9.69 5.19
C ALA A 45 -4.26 10.71 6.02
N ARG A 46 -3.91 11.83 5.41
CA ARG A 46 -3.28 12.94 6.12
C ARG A 46 -4.15 13.36 7.31
N SER A 47 -3.53 13.43 8.47
CA SER A 47 -4.19 13.80 9.73
C SER A 47 -3.45 14.98 10.34
N GLY A 48 -4.18 15.98 10.80
CA GLY A 48 -3.61 17.15 11.49
C GLY A 48 -3.44 16.95 12.99
N SER A 49 -3.80 15.77 13.53
CA SER A 49 -3.68 15.44 14.95
C SER A 49 -3.06 14.07 15.09
N GLY A 50 -1.96 13.98 15.82
CA GLY A 50 -1.30 12.74 16.15
C GLY A 50 -1.40 12.41 17.64
N MET A 51 -1.40 11.13 17.96
CA MET A 51 -1.12 10.64 19.30
C MET A 51 0.39 10.56 19.49
N ASP A 52 0.87 10.81 20.71
CA ASP A 52 2.31 10.95 21.00
C ASP A 52 2.95 9.67 21.55
N ALA A 53 2.26 8.53 21.45
CA ALA A 53 2.84 7.26 21.87
C ALA A 53 3.82 6.73 20.81
N LEU A 54 4.73 5.86 21.21
CA LEU A 54 5.66 5.17 20.32
C LEU A 54 5.46 3.67 20.44
N LEU A 55 5.29 3.02 19.30
CA LEU A 55 5.28 1.56 19.21
C LEU A 55 6.61 1.08 18.66
N PRO A 56 7.47 0.49 19.48
CA PRO A 56 8.66 -0.19 19.00
C PRO A 56 8.29 -1.59 18.51
N GLY A 57 9.02 -2.11 17.54
CA GLY A 57 8.80 -3.47 17.09
C GLY A 57 9.61 -3.80 15.86
N ARG A 58 9.37 -5.00 15.33
CA ARG A 58 9.95 -5.47 14.07
C ARG A 58 8.91 -5.47 12.99
N LEU A 59 9.29 -5.04 11.80
CA LEU A 59 8.42 -5.10 10.65
C LEU A 59 8.04 -6.55 10.34
N ALA A 60 6.76 -6.84 10.33
CA ALA A 60 6.25 -8.21 10.18
C ALA A 60 4.88 -8.23 9.49
N VAL A 61 4.48 -9.42 9.06
CA VAL A 61 3.11 -9.67 8.62
C VAL A 61 2.27 -10.04 9.84
N VAL A 62 1.21 -9.29 10.06
CA VAL A 62 0.24 -9.49 11.15
C VAL A 62 -1.13 -9.67 10.54
N ASP A 63 -1.72 -10.86 10.68
CA ASP A 63 -3.05 -11.20 10.12
C ASP A 63 -3.19 -10.83 8.61
N GLY A 64 -2.13 -11.07 7.83
CA GLY A 64 -2.09 -10.78 6.40
C GLY A 64 -1.77 -9.33 6.05
N CYS A 65 -1.59 -8.47 7.02
CA CYS A 65 -1.32 -7.05 6.86
C CYS A 65 0.07 -6.68 7.38
N LEU A 66 0.65 -5.61 6.84
CA LEU A 66 1.94 -5.12 7.28
C LEU A 66 1.80 -4.41 8.62
N GLY A 67 2.55 -4.86 9.60
CA GLY A 67 2.49 -4.36 10.95
C GLY A 67 3.79 -4.49 11.71
N LEU A 68 3.70 -4.38 13.02
CA LEU A 68 4.82 -4.51 13.94
C LEU A 68 4.57 -5.63 14.93
N ASP A 69 5.61 -6.38 15.15
CA ASP A 69 5.72 -7.45 16.14
C ASP A 69 6.59 -6.94 17.29
N TYR A 70 6.08 -7.00 18.51
CA TYR A 70 6.72 -6.51 19.70
C TYR A 70 6.90 -7.65 20.73
N GLU A 71 7.98 -7.64 21.49
CA GLU A 71 8.30 -8.64 22.50
C GLU A 71 8.23 -10.10 21.97
N ASP A 72 8.98 -10.39 20.91
CA ASP A 72 9.08 -11.72 20.32
C ASP A 72 7.71 -12.33 19.91
N GLY A 73 6.79 -11.48 19.43
CA GLY A 73 5.46 -11.88 18.98
C GLY A 73 4.40 -11.94 20.06
N ALA A 74 4.71 -11.57 21.31
CA ALA A 74 3.71 -11.52 22.38
C ALA A 74 2.63 -10.46 22.12
N VAL A 75 2.98 -9.39 21.43
CA VAL A 75 2.08 -8.33 21.01
C VAL A 75 2.34 -8.01 19.55
N ALA A 76 1.31 -8.01 18.74
CA ALA A 76 1.40 -7.66 17.35
C ALA A 76 0.27 -6.71 16.97
N TYR A 77 0.62 -5.70 16.19
CA TYR A 77 -0.32 -4.70 15.68
C TYR A 77 -0.27 -4.65 14.17
N VAL A 78 -1.43 -4.61 13.53
CA VAL A 78 -1.53 -4.05 12.19
C VAL A 78 -1.33 -2.55 12.29
N VAL A 79 -0.46 -2.00 11.48
CA VAL A 79 -0.15 -0.58 11.49
C VAL A 79 -0.85 0.09 10.32
N ILE A 80 -1.61 1.14 10.61
CA ILE A 80 -1.99 2.11 9.60
C ILE A 80 -0.81 3.09 9.51
N TRP A 81 -0.04 2.95 8.46
CA TRP A 81 1.22 3.68 8.28
C TRP A 81 0.95 5.17 8.06
N PRO A 82 1.84 6.04 8.54
CA PRO A 82 1.68 7.48 8.35
C PRO A 82 1.49 7.87 6.89
N HIS A 83 0.74 8.91 6.65
CA HIS A 83 0.60 9.47 5.31
C HIS A 83 1.98 9.83 4.74
N GLY A 84 2.23 9.51 3.47
CA GLY A 84 3.54 9.69 2.85
C GLY A 84 4.47 8.48 2.93
N THR A 85 4.06 7.42 3.64
CA THR A 85 4.74 6.12 3.59
C THR A 85 4.57 5.50 2.21
N GLU A 86 5.62 4.87 1.69
CA GLU A 86 5.62 4.27 0.35
C GLU A 86 6.21 2.86 0.39
N VAL A 87 5.67 1.96 -0.42
CA VAL A 87 6.34 0.70 -0.76
C VAL A 87 7.29 0.98 -1.92
N VAL A 88 8.58 0.95 -1.66
CA VAL A 88 9.62 1.31 -2.64
C VAL A 88 10.19 0.12 -3.38
N ARG A 89 9.98 -1.10 -2.86
CA ARG A 89 10.31 -2.37 -3.52
C ARG A 89 9.30 -3.44 -3.15
N ASP A 90 9.03 -4.31 -4.10
CA ASP A 90 8.07 -5.41 -3.90
C ASP A 90 8.74 -6.68 -3.39
N SER A 91 9.98 -6.93 -3.81
CA SER A 91 10.70 -8.17 -3.48
C SER A 91 12.21 -7.91 -3.27
N PRO A 92 12.68 -7.92 -2.02
CA PRO A 92 11.89 -8.01 -0.79
C PRO A 92 11.06 -6.76 -0.56
N LEU A 93 9.89 -6.93 0.08
CA LEU A 93 9.05 -5.79 0.44
C LEU A 93 9.86 -4.80 1.26
N THR A 94 9.96 -3.58 0.77
CA THR A 94 10.68 -2.49 1.41
C THR A 94 9.78 -1.29 1.55
N LEU A 95 9.63 -0.83 2.79
CA LEU A 95 8.78 0.28 3.17
C LEU A 95 9.64 1.51 3.46
N ALA A 96 9.34 2.64 2.83
CA ALA A 96 9.94 3.92 3.15
C ALA A 96 8.96 4.76 3.97
N LEU A 97 9.35 5.18 5.16
CA LEU A 97 8.59 6.10 5.99
C LEU A 97 8.71 7.54 5.45
N PRO A 98 7.86 8.47 5.90
CA PRO A 98 7.90 9.85 5.41
C PRO A 98 9.23 10.57 5.58
N ASP A 99 10.05 10.17 6.55
CA ASP A 99 11.42 10.67 6.75
C ASP A 99 12.44 10.13 5.73
N GLY A 100 12.04 9.18 4.88
CA GLY A 100 12.87 8.56 3.86
C GLY A 100 13.64 7.33 4.33
N GLU A 101 13.54 6.94 5.59
CA GLU A 101 14.15 5.70 6.09
C GLU A 101 13.42 4.47 5.55
N GLU A 102 14.18 3.47 5.13
CA GLU A 102 13.67 2.25 4.52
C GLU A 102 13.80 1.07 5.48
N TYR A 103 12.77 0.21 5.49
CA TYR A 103 12.69 -0.97 6.35
C TYR A 103 12.21 -2.19 5.58
N GLN A 104 12.77 -3.35 5.93
CA GLN A 104 12.37 -4.66 5.45
C GLN A 104 11.89 -5.53 6.61
N PHE A 105 11.30 -6.69 6.29
CA PHE A 105 10.87 -7.65 7.31
C PHE A 105 12.00 -7.99 8.26
N GLY A 106 11.72 -7.96 9.56
CA GLY A 106 12.66 -8.23 10.63
C GLY A 106 13.44 -7.02 11.12
N ASP A 107 13.40 -5.89 10.41
CA ASP A 107 14.03 -4.66 10.85
C ASP A 107 13.29 -4.06 12.04
N GLN A 108 14.04 -3.54 13.01
CA GLN A 108 13.49 -2.83 14.14
C GLN A 108 13.21 -1.38 13.81
N LEU A 109 12.04 -0.90 14.20
CA LEU A 109 11.65 0.49 14.04
C LEU A 109 10.68 0.90 15.14
N GLN A 110 10.43 2.21 15.20
CA GLN A 110 9.43 2.79 16.09
C GLN A 110 8.45 3.61 15.25
N VAL A 111 7.17 3.44 15.51
CA VAL A 111 6.12 4.21 14.85
C VAL A 111 5.38 5.03 15.88
N GLY A 112 5.40 6.34 15.70
CA GLY A 112 4.60 7.25 16.51
C GLY A 112 3.11 7.07 16.22
N GLY A 113 2.27 7.31 17.22
CA GLY A 113 0.83 7.21 17.07
C GLY A 113 0.14 6.72 18.32
N GLY A 114 -0.83 5.85 18.16
CA GLY A 114 -1.59 5.29 19.28
C GLY A 114 -2.42 4.08 18.87
N GLU A 115 -2.80 3.30 19.87
CA GLU A 115 -3.71 2.18 19.68
C GLU A 115 -5.10 2.69 19.33
N SER A 116 -5.72 2.09 18.33
CA SER A 116 -7.10 2.39 17.92
C SER A 116 -8.03 1.25 18.33
N SER A 117 -9.11 1.59 19.05
CA SER A 117 -10.21 0.68 19.34
C SER A 117 -11.32 0.72 18.29
N SER A 118 -11.24 1.66 17.36
CA SER A 118 -12.22 1.80 16.28
C SER A 118 -11.86 0.88 15.11
N PRO A 119 -12.84 0.16 14.51
CA PRO A 119 -12.59 -0.64 13.30
C PRO A 119 -12.29 0.22 12.08
N THR A 120 -12.61 1.51 12.12
CA THR A 120 -12.30 2.48 11.06
C THR A 120 -11.34 3.52 11.62
N ALA A 121 -10.16 3.60 11.04
CA ALA A 121 -9.13 4.52 11.47
C ALA A 121 -8.31 4.99 10.26
N GLY A 122 -7.79 6.21 10.30
CA GLY A 122 -6.98 6.75 9.23
C GLY A 122 -7.67 6.80 7.86
N GLY A 123 -8.99 6.78 7.82
CA GLY A 123 -9.77 6.71 6.59
C GLY A 123 -9.91 5.30 6.01
N ILE A 124 -9.53 4.26 6.76
CA ILE A 124 -9.53 2.86 6.31
C ILE A 124 -10.49 2.04 7.18
N ASP A 125 -11.29 1.18 6.55
CA ASP A 125 -12.04 0.13 7.22
C ASP A 125 -11.10 -1.07 7.48
N VAL A 126 -10.48 -1.08 8.65
CA VAL A 126 -9.47 -2.09 9.01
C VAL A 126 -10.11 -3.45 9.24
N GLU A 127 -11.33 -3.51 9.74
CA GLU A 127 -12.03 -4.78 9.91
C GLU A 127 -12.26 -5.49 8.58
N GLN A 128 -12.50 -4.75 7.52
CA GLN A 128 -12.64 -5.30 6.18
C GLN A 128 -11.30 -5.76 5.60
N GLU A 129 -10.25 -4.98 5.78
CA GLU A 129 -8.93 -5.26 5.18
C GLU A 129 -8.11 -6.27 6.00
N CYS A 130 -8.18 -6.19 7.32
CA CYS A 130 -7.38 -6.96 8.26
C CYS A 130 -8.23 -7.40 9.46
N PRO A 131 -9.17 -8.36 9.28
CA PRO A 131 -10.13 -8.73 10.32
C PRO A 131 -9.47 -9.22 11.61
N GLY A 132 -9.98 -8.78 12.74
CA GLY A 132 -9.59 -9.28 14.07
C GLY A 132 -8.25 -8.79 14.60
N ALA A 133 -7.58 -7.89 13.90
CA ALA A 133 -6.27 -7.38 14.31
C ALA A 133 -6.38 -6.28 15.37
N ALA A 134 -5.40 -6.22 16.28
CA ALA A 134 -5.13 -5.02 17.04
C ALA A 134 -4.53 -3.95 16.12
N ILE A 135 -4.95 -2.70 16.28
CA ILE A 135 -4.66 -1.63 15.33
C ILE A 135 -3.80 -0.55 15.99
N TRP A 136 -2.72 -0.20 15.33
CA TRP A 136 -1.92 0.98 15.65
C TRP A 136 -2.10 2.03 14.55
N LEU A 137 -2.59 3.19 14.93
CA LEU A 137 -2.72 4.32 14.03
C LEU A 137 -1.44 5.16 14.08
N GLY A 138 -0.65 5.09 13.03
CA GLY A 138 0.55 5.90 12.88
C GLY A 138 0.21 7.38 12.71
N SER A 139 0.96 8.22 13.38
CA SER A 139 0.86 9.68 13.25
C SER A 139 1.88 10.21 12.23
N ASP A 140 1.51 11.28 11.55
CA ASP A 140 2.37 12.01 10.62
C ASP A 140 3.50 12.75 11.34
#